data_9e8d4b278f663241967a0998687c4f49
#
_entry.id   9e8d4b278f663241967a0998687c4f49
#
_cell.length_a   1.000
_cell.length_b   1.000
_cell.length_c   1.000
_cell.angle_alpha   90.00
_cell.angle_beta   90.00
_cell.angle_gamma   90.00
#
_symmetry.space_group_name_H-M   'P 1'
#
loop_
_entity.id
_entity.type
_entity.pdbx_description
1 polymer ?
#
loop_
_entity_poly.entity_id
_entity_poly.type
_entity_poly.pdbx_seq_one_letter_code
_entity_poly.pdbx_strand_id
1 'polypeptide(L)'
;MKGTNREIDLTGPDGNAFALMAIFKQTAKQLDYNDDEIKKVLDEMTSGDYTNLVKTFDEHLGRYFTLYTNDEELLKALDSEDHFPEQ
;
A
#
# COMPACT_ATOMS: atom_id res chain seq x y z
N MET A 1 4.15 -13.55 16.80
CA MET A 1 3.89 -12.97 16.59
C MET A 1 3.14 -12.55 16.12
N LYS A 2 2.91 -12.35 16.09
CA LYS A 2 2.23 -11.95 15.75
C LYS A 2 2.06 -11.18 14.91
N GLY A 3 1.66 -11.54 14.21
CA GLY A 3 1.45 -10.91 13.06
C GLY A 3 1.20 -9.60 13.27
N THR A 4 1.68 -8.88 12.88
CA THR A 4 1.45 -7.68 13.31
C THR A 4 1.40 -6.72 12.26
N ASN A 5 0.63 -5.78 12.39
CA ASN A 5 0.56 -4.68 11.50
C ASN A 5 1.80 -3.88 11.63
N ARG A 6 2.45 -3.61 10.54
CA ARG A 6 3.54 -2.67 10.50
C ARG A 6 2.99 -1.32 10.11
N GLU A 7 3.65 -0.28 10.58
CA GLU A 7 3.21 1.07 10.30
C GLU A 7 4.16 1.71 9.32
N ILE A 8 3.62 2.39 8.33
CA ILE A 8 4.41 3.11 7.36
C ILE A 8 3.97 4.57 7.39
N ASP A 9 4.93 5.44 7.68
CA ASP A 9 4.65 6.87 7.71
C ASP A 9 4.94 7.44 6.34
N LEU A 10 3.91 7.76 5.62
CA LEU A 10 4.05 8.25 4.26
C LEU A 10 4.61 9.65 4.18
N THR A 11 4.74 10.32 5.34
CA THR A 11 5.37 11.63 5.36
C THR A 11 6.87 11.54 5.58
N GLY A 12 7.37 10.33 5.82
CA GLY A 12 8.79 10.13 6.07
C GLY A 12 9.48 9.47 4.90
N PRO A 13 10.66 8.90 5.13
CA PRO A 13 11.46 8.32 4.04
C PRO A 13 10.78 7.17 3.31
N ASP A 14 9.91 6.45 3.99
CA ASP A 14 9.23 5.32 3.37
C ASP A 14 8.04 5.75 2.55
N GLY A 15 7.78 7.03 2.47
CA GLY A 15 6.63 7.52 1.74
C GLY A 15 6.87 7.80 0.27
N ASN A 16 7.92 7.24 -0.33
CA ASN A 16 8.12 7.44 -1.75
C ASN A 16 7.79 6.17 -2.51
N ALA A 17 7.62 6.33 -3.82
CA ALA A 17 7.17 5.23 -4.65
C ALA A 17 8.12 4.05 -4.62
N PHE A 18 9.41 4.32 -4.66
CA PHE A 18 10.38 3.23 -4.70
C PHE A 18 10.39 2.44 -3.41
N ALA A 19 10.28 3.14 -2.28
CA ALA A 19 10.25 2.46 -0.99
C ALA A 19 9.02 1.57 -0.88
N LEU A 20 7.87 2.08 -1.27
CA LEU A 20 6.64 1.31 -1.19
C LEU A 20 6.67 0.11 -2.11
N MET A 21 7.23 0.26 -3.30
CA MET A 21 7.34 -0.86 -4.22
C MET A 21 8.26 -1.94 -3.67
N ALA A 22 9.34 -1.53 -3.02
CA ALA A 22 10.26 -2.50 -2.43
C ALA A 22 9.61 -3.24 -1.27
N ILE A 23 8.88 -2.52 -0.45
CA ILE A 23 8.16 -3.14 0.67
C ILE A 23 7.12 -4.11 0.15
N PHE A 24 6.38 -3.71 -0.88
CA PHE A 24 5.40 -4.59 -1.46
C PHE A 24 6.04 -5.87 -1.97
N LYS A 25 7.13 -5.73 -2.70
CA LYS A 25 7.78 -6.86 -3.29
C LYS A 25 8.25 -7.86 -2.25
N GLN A 26 8.88 -7.37 -1.20
CA GLN A 26 9.34 -8.23 -0.13
C GLN A 26 8.21 -8.92 0.59
N THR A 27 7.17 -8.17 0.91
CA THR A 27 6.05 -8.72 1.65
C THR A 27 5.28 -9.73 0.81
N ALA A 28 5.09 -9.40 -0.46
CA ALA A 28 4.36 -10.30 -1.35
C ALA A 28 5.05 -11.66 -1.46
N LYS A 29 6.36 -11.65 -1.49
CA LYS A 29 7.09 -12.92 -1.53
C LYS A 29 6.85 -13.74 -0.28
N GLN A 30 6.76 -13.09 0.86
CA GLN A 30 6.48 -13.78 2.10
C GLN A 30 5.06 -14.31 2.14
N LEU A 31 4.17 -13.72 1.36
CA LEU A 31 2.79 -14.16 1.29
C LEU A 31 2.55 -15.13 0.16
N ASP A 32 3.63 -15.63 -0.44
CA ASP A 32 3.55 -16.64 -1.50
C ASP A 32 3.01 -16.14 -2.82
N TYR A 33 3.10 -14.86 -3.06
CA TYR A 33 2.82 -14.34 -4.39
C TYR A 33 3.90 -14.86 -5.34
N ASN A 34 3.52 -15.26 -6.50
CA ASN A 34 4.54 -15.65 -7.48
C ASN A 34 5.02 -14.42 -8.23
N ASP A 35 6.05 -14.59 -9.04
CA ASP A 35 6.68 -13.47 -9.73
C ASP A 35 5.72 -12.76 -10.66
N ASP A 36 4.86 -13.50 -11.32
CA ASP A 36 3.90 -12.89 -12.23
C ASP A 36 2.90 -12.04 -11.49
N GLU A 37 2.47 -12.51 -10.33
CA GLU A 37 1.53 -11.75 -9.52
C GLU A 37 2.16 -10.47 -9.01
N ILE A 38 3.40 -10.56 -8.56
CA ILE A 38 4.11 -9.39 -8.07
C ILE A 38 4.27 -8.37 -9.19
N LYS A 39 4.66 -8.84 -10.36
CA LYS A 39 4.85 -7.93 -11.48
C LYS A 39 3.55 -7.25 -11.86
N LYS A 40 2.47 -8.00 -11.85
CA LYS A 40 1.18 -7.47 -12.20
C LYS A 40 0.76 -6.33 -11.27
N VAL A 41 0.96 -6.53 -9.98
CA VAL A 41 0.59 -5.50 -9.03
C VAL A 41 1.53 -4.30 -9.13
N LEU A 42 2.82 -4.54 -9.33
CA LEU A 42 3.75 -3.43 -9.53
C LEU A 42 3.38 -2.62 -10.75
N ASP A 43 2.94 -3.28 -11.82
CA ASP A 43 2.47 -2.58 -13.00
C ASP A 43 1.25 -1.72 -12.68
N GLU A 44 0.33 -2.24 -11.88
CA GLU A 44 -0.82 -1.47 -11.45
C GLU A 44 -0.40 -0.27 -10.62
N MET A 45 0.55 -0.48 -9.71
CA MET A 45 1.00 0.58 -8.84
C MET A 45 1.60 1.73 -9.62
N THR A 46 2.25 1.41 -10.73
CA THR A 46 2.92 2.43 -11.52
C THR A 46 2.12 2.92 -12.72
N SER A 47 0.88 2.44 -12.84
CA SER A 47 0.06 2.81 -14.00
C SER A 47 -0.57 4.19 -13.85
N GLY A 48 -0.45 4.80 -12.71
CA GLY A 48 -1.01 6.11 -12.45
C GLY A 48 -0.07 6.94 -11.62
N ASP A 49 -0.63 7.82 -10.83
CA ASP A 49 0.20 8.71 -10.02
C ASP A 49 0.50 8.07 -8.65
N TYR A 50 1.09 8.87 -7.78
CA TYR A 50 1.46 8.39 -6.45
C TYR A 50 0.23 7.96 -5.66
N THR A 51 -0.87 8.69 -5.79
CA THR A 51 -2.10 8.33 -5.10
C THR A 51 -2.57 6.95 -5.54
N ASN A 52 -2.49 6.67 -6.83
CA ASN A 52 -2.84 5.35 -7.34
C ASN A 52 -1.91 4.27 -6.78
N LEU A 53 -0.64 4.57 -6.67
CA LEU A 53 0.32 3.63 -6.13
C LEU A 53 0.00 3.27 -4.69
N VAL A 54 -0.27 4.28 -3.87
CA VAL A 54 -0.58 4.06 -2.47
C VAL A 54 -1.88 3.28 -2.32
N LYS A 55 -2.86 3.63 -3.13
CA LYS A 55 -4.14 2.95 -3.09
C LYS A 55 -4.01 1.48 -3.45
N THR A 56 -3.25 1.18 -4.49
CA THR A 56 -3.03 -0.20 -4.90
C THR A 56 -2.29 -0.98 -3.82
N PHE A 57 -1.29 -0.36 -3.22
CA PHE A 57 -0.58 -0.97 -2.11
C PHE A 57 -1.55 -1.33 -0.99
N ASP A 58 -2.41 -0.39 -0.65
CA ASP A 58 -3.37 -0.60 0.42
C ASP A 58 -4.38 -1.69 0.09
N GLU A 59 -4.79 -1.77 -1.15
CA GLU A 59 -5.72 -2.81 -1.57
C GLU A 59 -5.16 -4.20 -1.35
N HIS A 60 -3.89 -4.37 -1.59
CA HIS A 60 -3.28 -5.68 -1.50
C HIS A 60 -2.71 -5.98 -0.12
N LEU A 61 -2.16 -4.98 0.53
CA LEU A 61 -1.45 -5.19 1.78
C LEU A 61 -2.02 -4.41 2.97
N GLY A 62 -3.18 -3.82 2.80
CA GLY A 62 -3.74 -2.99 3.85
C GLY A 62 -4.01 -3.69 5.16
N ARG A 63 -4.20 -5.01 5.11
CA ARG A 63 -4.42 -5.74 6.35
C ARG A 63 -3.13 -6.01 7.10
N TYR A 64 -1.99 -5.81 6.44
CA TYR A 64 -0.70 -6.06 7.06
C TYR A 64 0.04 -4.78 7.43
N PHE A 65 -0.37 -3.66 6.85
CA PHE A 65 0.29 -2.38 7.07
C PHE A 65 -0.73 -1.31 7.37
N THR A 66 -0.37 -0.44 8.28
CA THR A 66 -1.17 0.74 8.53
C THR A 66 -0.42 1.92 7.95
N LEU A 67 -1.07 2.66 7.07
CA LEU A 67 -0.43 3.78 6.40
C LEU A 67 -0.85 5.08 7.05
N TYR A 68 0.13 5.90 7.36
CA TYR A 68 -0.13 7.21 7.96
C TYR A 68 0.28 8.31 7.00
N THR A 69 -0.57 9.28 6.81
CA THR A 69 -0.26 10.41 5.96
C THR A 69 -1.06 11.61 6.44
N ASN A 70 -0.56 12.81 6.15
CA ASN A 70 -1.33 14.01 6.39
C ASN A 70 -1.78 14.65 5.07
N ASP A 71 -1.59 13.95 3.97
CA ASP A 71 -2.00 14.45 2.67
C ASP A 71 -3.49 14.16 2.48
N GLU A 72 -4.28 15.20 2.33
CA GLU A 72 -5.72 15.03 2.23
C GLU A 72 -6.15 14.21 1.04
N GLU A 73 -5.43 14.32 -0.05
CA GLU A 73 -5.75 13.56 -1.23
C GLU A 73 -5.58 12.08 -0.98
N LEU A 74 -4.49 11.71 -0.30
CA LEU A 74 -4.27 10.31 0.03
C LEU A 74 -5.27 9.82 1.05
N LEU A 75 -5.59 10.64 2.02
CA LEU A 75 -6.57 10.26 3.02
C LEU A 75 -7.91 9.98 2.37
N LYS A 76 -8.30 10.80 1.41
CA LYS A 76 -9.55 10.58 0.71
C LYS A 76 -9.51 9.31 -0.12
N ALA A 77 -8.42 9.07 -0.79
CA ALA A 77 -8.29 7.88 -1.63
C ALA A 77 -8.37 6.62 -0.80
N LEU A 78 -7.67 6.60 0.33
CA LEU A 78 -7.66 5.43 1.18
C LEU A 78 -9.00 5.25 1.88
N ASP A 79 -9.60 6.35 2.27
CA ASP A 79 -10.87 6.32 2.94
C ASP A 79 -11.96 5.80 2.04
N SER A 80 -11.95 6.16 0.77
CA SER A 80 -12.99 5.68 -0.11
C SER A 80 -12.86 4.19 -0.37
N GLU A 81 -11.65 3.63 -0.24
CA GLU A 81 -11.49 2.19 -0.37
C GLU A 81 -12.06 1.47 0.80
N ASP A 82 -11.82 2.01 1.99
CA ASP A 82 -12.29 1.40 3.18
C ASP A 82 -13.55 1.98 3.66
N HIS A 83 -14.22 2.72 2.86
CA HIS A 83 -15.37 3.43 3.30
C HIS A 83 -16.47 2.53 3.75
N PHE A 84 -16.95 2.75 4.89
CA PHE A 84 -18.07 2.06 5.40
C PHE A 84 -19.08 3.03 5.81
N PRO A 85 -20.26 2.79 5.41
CA PRO A 85 -21.31 3.71 5.74
C PRO A 85 -21.54 3.81 7.19
N GLU A 86 -21.02 3.03 7.89
CA GLU A 86 -21.28 3.07 9.16
C GLU A 86 -20.74 4.06 9.74
N GLN A 87 -20.49 4.45 9.55
CA GLN A 87 -20.15 5.32 10.19
C GLN A 87 -20.68 6.18 10.11
#